data_ca7ec91828d52666088be81cffadd0f4
#
_entry.id   ca7ec91828d52666088be81cffadd0f4
#
_cell.length_a   1.000
_cell.length_b   1.000
_cell.length_c   1.000
_cell.angle_alpha   90.00
_cell.angle_beta   90.00
_cell.angle_gamma   90.00
#
_symmetry.space_group_name_H-M   'P 1'
#
loop_
_entity.id
_entity.type
_entity.pdbx_description
1 polymer ?
#
loop_
_entity_poly.entity_id
_entity_poly.type
_entity_poly.pdbx_seq_one_letter_code
_entity_poly.pdbx_strand_id
1 'polypeptide(L)'
;INTAHSENYSLEKAFDGLNRPWGMSFIDDHNLLVTQKSGEILKINLKTQEKIELDHNLKVLEVGWQGGMLDVLFHEGMVYVSYTEKRYGKHTTTSIAAGKLVNDRLENFKNIFRSDPPIDTDIHWGSRLAVKDNYLFASVGERAQGMAAQDPTNHFGTIIRLNLDGSIPESNPGLTTNKDWLPEIYQIGVRNPQGMAVSPIDNEVYITNHGPKGGDFFGKVSKGSNYGWMLVAWGGTDYDGSIIGDGSAWKPGLVKPIYRWIPSIA
;
A
#
# COMPACT_ATOMS: atom_id res chain seq x y z
N ILE A 1 -31.64 15.05 11.53
CA ILE A 1 -30.31 15.43 12.10
C ILE A 1 -29.91 14.24 12.94
N ASN A 2 -29.06 13.36 12.41
CA ASN A 2 -28.47 12.29 13.19
C ASN A 2 -27.39 12.92 14.08
N THR A 3 -27.64 12.92 15.38
CA THR A 3 -26.62 13.22 16.39
C THR A 3 -25.55 12.13 16.31
N ALA A 4 -24.36 12.48 15.88
CA ALA A 4 -23.20 11.64 16.06
C ALA A 4 -22.98 11.49 17.58
N HIS A 5 -23.18 10.29 18.12
CA HIS A 5 -22.73 9.98 19.46
C HIS A 5 -21.20 9.99 19.43
N SER A 6 -20.59 10.92 20.17
CA SER A 6 -19.16 10.85 20.45
C SER A 6 -18.94 9.67 21.39
N GLU A 7 -18.48 8.53 20.87
CA GLU A 7 -17.93 7.50 21.73
C GLU A 7 -16.66 8.07 22.38
N ASN A 8 -16.54 7.90 23.70
CA ASN A 8 -15.36 8.31 24.43
C ASN A 8 -14.25 7.30 24.12
N TYR A 9 -13.31 7.66 23.24
CA TYR A 9 -12.11 6.87 22.99
C TYR A 9 -11.03 7.25 24.00
N SER A 10 -10.37 6.26 24.59
CA SER A 10 -9.14 6.43 25.35
C SER A 10 -7.97 5.92 24.53
N LEU A 11 -6.83 6.61 24.59
CA LEU A 11 -5.57 6.17 23.99
C LEU A 11 -4.65 5.68 25.10
N GLU A 12 -4.18 4.44 24.95
CA GLU A 12 -3.23 3.82 25.86
C GLU A 12 -1.96 3.46 25.07
N LYS A 13 -0.79 3.73 25.67
CA LYS A 13 0.49 3.33 25.09
C LYS A 13 0.66 1.82 25.27
N ALA A 14 0.56 1.07 24.18
CA ALA A 14 0.68 -0.38 24.19
C ALA A 14 2.14 -0.87 24.25
N PHE A 15 3.08 -0.16 23.60
CA PHE A 15 4.51 -0.48 23.57
C PHE A 15 5.34 0.79 23.38
N ASP A 16 6.62 0.76 23.80
CA ASP A 16 7.53 1.90 23.72
C ASP A 16 8.87 1.53 23.04
N GLY A 17 9.68 2.55 22.71
CA GLY A 17 11.04 2.36 22.17
C GLY A 17 11.08 1.89 20.71
N LEU A 18 10.06 2.22 19.91
CA LEU A 18 10.07 2.02 18.46
C LEU A 18 10.68 3.23 17.75
N ASN A 19 11.45 2.95 16.70
CA ASN A 19 12.08 3.98 15.88
C ASN A 19 11.39 4.06 14.51
N ARG A 20 10.57 5.10 14.29
CA ARG A 20 9.82 5.31 13.04
C ARG A 20 9.06 4.05 12.57
N PRO A 21 8.17 3.48 13.42
CA PRO A 21 7.34 2.35 13.02
C PRO A 21 6.44 2.74 11.84
N TRP A 22 6.25 1.81 10.90
CA TRP A 22 5.43 2.09 9.72
C TRP A 22 4.22 1.17 9.60
N GLY A 23 4.42 -0.12 9.58
CA GLY A 23 3.38 -1.14 9.48
C GLY A 23 3.28 -1.99 10.73
N MET A 24 2.10 -2.54 10.99
CA MET A 24 1.89 -3.52 12.04
C MET A 24 0.84 -4.54 11.65
N SER A 25 0.99 -5.77 12.15
CA SER A 25 0.04 -6.86 11.95
C SER A 25 0.03 -7.78 13.17
N PHE A 26 -1.15 -8.09 13.69
CA PHE A 26 -1.28 -9.05 14.77
C PHE A 26 -1.00 -10.47 14.27
N ILE A 27 -0.24 -11.25 15.07
CA ILE A 27 -0.06 -12.68 14.91
C ILE A 27 -1.15 -13.42 15.68
N ASP A 28 -1.41 -12.93 16.88
CA ASP A 28 -2.44 -13.40 17.82
C ASP A 28 -2.82 -12.25 18.79
N ASP A 29 -3.62 -12.52 19.81
CA ASP A 29 -4.12 -11.52 20.77
C ASP A 29 -3.02 -10.76 21.54
N HIS A 30 -1.79 -11.27 21.59
CA HIS A 30 -0.70 -10.71 22.38
C HIS A 30 0.56 -10.41 21.57
N ASN A 31 0.70 -11.01 20.40
CA ASN A 31 1.89 -10.87 19.57
C ASN A 31 1.57 -10.12 18.29
N LEU A 32 2.41 -9.16 17.95
CA LEU A 32 2.31 -8.44 16.68
C LEU A 32 3.67 -8.31 16.01
N LEU A 33 3.64 -8.17 14.70
CA LEU A 33 4.77 -7.73 13.90
C LEU A 33 4.71 -6.22 13.75
N VAL A 34 5.85 -5.57 13.80
CA VAL A 34 6.02 -4.14 13.52
C VAL A 34 7.22 -3.96 12.61
N THR A 35 7.09 -3.18 11.56
CA THR A 35 8.22 -2.75 10.76
C THR A 35 8.71 -1.37 11.20
N GLN A 36 10.02 -1.17 11.14
CA GLN A 36 10.65 0.14 11.28
C GLN A 36 11.29 0.54 9.95
N LYS A 37 11.19 1.81 9.60
CA LYS A 37 11.64 2.31 8.28
C LYS A 37 13.09 2.00 7.96
N SER A 38 13.94 1.90 8.96
CA SER A 38 15.35 1.54 8.83
C SER A 38 15.60 0.12 8.30
N GLY A 39 14.59 -0.75 8.38
CA GLY A 39 14.67 -2.10 7.81
C GLY A 39 14.26 -3.21 8.76
N GLU A 40 14.08 -2.95 10.03
CA GLU A 40 13.81 -3.97 11.04
C GLU A 40 12.37 -4.49 10.93
N ILE A 41 12.22 -5.79 11.10
CA ILE A 41 10.96 -6.49 11.34
C ILE A 41 10.99 -6.98 12.78
N LEU A 42 10.13 -6.42 13.61
CA LEU A 42 10.06 -6.73 15.02
C LEU A 42 8.86 -7.59 15.34
N LYS A 43 9.05 -8.66 16.12
CA LYS A 43 7.99 -9.36 16.82
C LYS A 43 7.92 -8.81 18.23
N ILE A 44 6.75 -8.35 18.65
CA ILE A 44 6.51 -7.72 19.94
C ILE A 44 5.44 -8.51 20.68
N ASN A 45 5.70 -8.87 21.93
CA ASN A 45 4.71 -9.41 22.84
C ASN A 45 4.18 -8.29 23.75
N LEU A 46 2.92 -7.93 23.60
CA LEU A 46 2.29 -6.84 24.34
C LEU A 46 2.11 -7.14 25.85
N LYS A 47 2.06 -8.42 26.22
CA LYS A 47 1.88 -8.84 27.62
C LYS A 47 3.20 -8.86 28.39
N THR A 48 4.26 -9.42 27.78
CA THR A 48 5.59 -9.49 28.42
C THR A 48 6.45 -8.28 28.13
N GLN A 49 6.06 -7.43 27.17
CA GLN A 49 6.83 -6.29 26.68
C GLN A 49 8.18 -6.69 26.05
N GLU A 50 8.32 -7.95 25.64
CA GLU A 50 9.49 -8.44 24.92
C GLU A 50 9.45 -8.05 23.46
N LYS A 51 10.63 -7.77 22.90
CA LYS A 51 10.84 -7.43 21.49
C LYS A 51 11.93 -8.30 20.92
N ILE A 52 11.65 -8.96 19.81
CA ILE A 52 12.59 -9.81 19.05
C ILE A 52 12.68 -9.23 17.64
N GLU A 53 13.89 -9.00 17.16
CA GLU A 53 14.15 -8.66 15.77
C GLU A 53 14.22 -9.94 14.93
N LEU A 54 13.47 -9.99 13.83
CA LEU A 54 13.47 -11.11 12.91
C LEU A 54 14.50 -10.88 11.81
N ASP A 55 15.50 -11.73 11.76
CA ASP A 55 16.56 -11.65 10.74
C ASP A 55 16.04 -11.83 9.32
N HIS A 56 16.54 -11.02 8.40
CA HIS A 56 16.27 -11.12 6.97
C HIS A 56 17.44 -10.57 6.13
N ASN A 57 17.42 -10.89 4.82
CA ASN A 57 18.47 -10.49 3.87
C ASN A 57 17.98 -9.52 2.78
N LEU A 58 16.85 -8.83 3.00
CA LEU A 58 16.31 -7.88 2.05
C LEU A 58 17.22 -6.66 1.89
N LYS A 59 17.31 -6.15 0.65
CA LYS A 59 18.05 -4.94 0.32
C LYS A 59 17.18 -3.69 0.52
N VAL A 60 16.76 -3.48 1.75
CA VAL A 60 15.97 -2.30 2.12
C VAL A 60 16.83 -1.05 1.98
N LEU A 61 16.26 -0.02 1.38
CA LEU A 61 16.85 1.31 1.32
C LEU A 61 15.90 2.32 1.97
N GLU A 62 16.30 2.86 3.09
CA GLU A 62 15.64 4.05 3.60
C GLU A 62 16.04 5.24 2.73
N VAL A 63 15.07 5.83 2.01
CA VAL A 63 15.31 6.93 1.09
C VAL A 63 14.30 8.06 1.35
N GLY A 64 14.83 9.27 1.47
CA GLY A 64 14.05 10.42 1.87
C GLY A 64 13.34 10.16 3.20
N TRP A 65 12.15 10.72 3.35
CA TRP A 65 11.34 10.52 4.55
C TRP A 65 10.15 9.55 4.35
N GLN A 66 9.89 9.10 3.11
CA GLN A 66 8.81 8.16 2.81
C GLN A 66 9.27 6.71 2.57
N GLY A 67 10.46 6.48 2.01
CA GLY A 67 10.96 5.14 1.71
C GLY A 67 11.54 4.39 2.92
N GLY A 68 11.71 3.07 2.81
CA GLY A 68 12.26 2.20 3.85
C GLY A 68 11.59 0.83 3.88
N MET A 69 11.65 0.14 5.03
CA MET A 69 10.74 -0.97 5.31
C MET A 69 9.36 -0.36 5.59
N LEU A 70 8.33 -0.89 4.94
CA LEU A 70 7.00 -0.29 4.92
C LEU A 70 5.99 -1.21 5.60
N ASP A 71 5.03 -1.78 4.89
CA ASP A 71 3.99 -2.57 5.53
C ASP A 71 4.43 -3.98 5.90
N VAL A 72 3.76 -4.54 6.89
CA VAL A 72 3.86 -5.95 7.26
C VAL A 72 2.46 -6.52 7.43
N LEU A 73 2.26 -7.73 6.92
CA LEU A 73 1.01 -8.48 7.04
C LEU A 73 1.33 -9.92 7.45
N PHE A 74 0.71 -10.39 8.54
CA PHE A 74 0.71 -11.80 8.93
C PHE A 74 -0.58 -12.46 8.46
N HIS A 75 -0.46 -13.59 7.78
CA HIS A 75 -1.61 -14.37 7.34
C HIS A 75 -1.26 -15.85 7.31
N GLU A 76 -1.96 -16.67 8.09
CA GLU A 76 -1.83 -18.15 8.14
C GLU A 76 -0.38 -18.64 8.24
N GLY A 77 0.40 -18.04 9.13
CA GLY A 77 1.79 -18.40 9.36
C GLY A 77 2.79 -17.80 8.37
N MET A 78 2.32 -17.09 7.35
CA MET A 78 3.14 -16.35 6.41
C MET A 78 3.28 -14.89 6.83
N VAL A 79 4.46 -14.33 6.63
CA VAL A 79 4.76 -12.91 6.79
C VAL A 79 5.02 -12.33 5.41
N TYR A 80 4.28 -11.29 5.08
CA TYR A 80 4.46 -10.47 3.89
C TYR A 80 4.97 -9.11 4.31
N VAL A 81 5.95 -8.58 3.61
CA VAL A 81 6.41 -7.20 3.82
C VAL A 81 6.54 -6.48 2.49
N SER A 82 6.17 -5.20 2.50
CA SER A 82 6.49 -4.29 1.40
C SER A 82 7.64 -3.38 1.80
N TYR A 83 8.49 -3.02 0.86
CA TYR A 83 9.66 -2.22 1.15
C TYR A 83 10.21 -1.51 -0.08
N THR A 84 11.00 -0.47 0.18
CA THR A 84 11.82 0.19 -0.84
C THR A 84 13.04 -0.68 -1.12
N GLU A 85 13.11 -1.28 -2.31
CA GLU A 85 14.26 -2.05 -2.73
C GLU A 85 15.23 -1.20 -3.56
N LYS A 86 16.50 -1.20 -3.17
CA LYS A 86 17.57 -0.65 -4.01
C LYS A 86 17.82 -1.55 -5.21
N ARG A 87 17.73 -0.99 -6.43
CA ARG A 87 17.97 -1.73 -7.68
C ARG A 87 19.37 -1.45 -8.24
N TYR A 88 19.60 -0.28 -8.78
CA TYR A 88 20.92 0.15 -9.29
C TYR A 88 21.06 1.67 -9.13
N GLY A 89 22.28 2.15 -8.90
CA GLY A 89 22.53 3.56 -8.66
C GLY A 89 21.65 4.12 -7.56
N LYS A 90 20.82 5.11 -7.88
CA LYS A 90 19.79 5.68 -7.02
C LYS A 90 18.39 5.13 -7.29
N HIS A 91 18.25 4.28 -8.33
CA HIS A 91 16.94 3.73 -8.71
C HIS A 91 16.44 2.72 -7.68
N THR A 92 15.20 2.90 -7.31
CA THR A 92 14.49 2.12 -6.30
C THR A 92 13.13 1.67 -6.82
N THR A 93 12.58 0.62 -6.21
CA THR A 93 11.26 0.11 -6.53
C THR A 93 10.51 -0.27 -5.27
N THR A 94 9.17 -0.27 -5.32
CA THR A 94 8.34 -0.92 -4.31
C THR A 94 8.41 -2.43 -4.54
N SER A 95 8.83 -3.16 -3.54
CA SER A 95 8.97 -4.62 -3.60
C SER A 95 8.20 -5.29 -2.47
N ILE A 96 7.83 -6.55 -2.68
CA ILE A 96 7.16 -7.38 -1.68
C ILE A 96 7.98 -8.64 -1.49
N ALA A 97 8.25 -8.98 -0.24
CA ALA A 97 8.84 -10.26 0.15
C ALA A 97 7.87 -11.05 1.03
N ALA A 98 7.98 -12.37 0.98
CA ALA A 98 7.20 -13.27 1.81
C ALA A 98 8.03 -14.45 2.30
N GLY A 99 7.66 -14.98 3.46
CA GLY A 99 8.23 -16.18 4.03
C GLY A 99 7.43 -16.65 5.24
N LYS A 100 7.74 -17.83 5.73
CA LYS A 100 7.03 -18.45 6.83
C LYS A 100 7.64 -18.04 8.18
N LEU A 101 6.80 -17.69 9.13
CA LEU A 101 7.24 -17.46 10.51
C LEU A 101 7.26 -18.79 11.28
N VAL A 102 8.43 -19.24 11.68
CA VAL A 102 8.65 -20.49 12.43
C VAL A 102 9.62 -20.23 13.58
N ASN A 103 9.17 -20.43 14.82
CA ASN A 103 10.01 -20.28 16.02
C ASN A 103 10.84 -18.96 16.01
N ASP A 104 10.17 -17.84 15.75
CA ASP A 104 10.76 -16.50 15.69
C ASP A 104 11.84 -16.34 14.60
N ARG A 105 11.71 -17.07 13.50
CA ARG A 105 12.58 -16.97 12.32
C ARG A 105 11.74 -16.89 11.06
N LEU A 106 12.23 -16.12 10.09
CA LEU A 106 11.64 -16.05 8.76
C LEU A 106 12.31 -17.10 7.86
N GLU A 107 11.56 -18.18 7.58
CA GLU A 107 12.02 -19.26 6.68
C GLU A 107 11.58 -19.00 5.25
N ASN A 108 12.45 -19.32 4.28
CA ASN A 108 12.22 -19.14 2.84
C ASN A 108 11.80 -17.71 2.47
N PHE A 109 12.25 -16.71 3.26
CA PHE A 109 11.91 -15.32 3.10
C PHE A 109 12.60 -14.74 1.88
N LYS A 110 11.83 -14.44 0.86
CA LYS A 110 12.31 -14.01 -0.45
C LYS A 110 11.38 -13.01 -1.10
N ASN A 111 11.92 -12.28 -2.05
CA ASN A 111 11.15 -11.37 -2.89
C ASN A 111 10.15 -12.15 -3.76
N ILE A 112 8.89 -11.74 -3.77
CA ILE A 112 7.81 -12.32 -4.57
C ILE A 112 7.25 -11.35 -5.63
N PHE A 113 7.53 -10.03 -5.47
CA PHE A 113 7.10 -9.00 -6.42
C PHE A 113 8.07 -7.81 -6.41
N ARG A 114 8.23 -7.20 -7.58
CA ARG A 114 8.93 -5.93 -7.77
C ARG A 114 8.17 -5.06 -8.75
N SER A 115 7.86 -3.86 -8.35
CA SER A 115 7.26 -2.90 -9.29
C SER A 115 8.30 -2.46 -10.34
N ASP A 116 7.85 -2.23 -11.55
CA ASP A 116 8.67 -1.86 -12.71
C ASP A 116 8.05 -0.65 -13.41
N PRO A 117 8.86 0.28 -13.94
CA PRO A 117 10.32 0.35 -13.85
C PRO A 117 10.82 0.91 -12.50
N PRO A 118 12.05 0.60 -12.08
CA PRO A 118 12.70 1.26 -10.96
C PRO A 118 13.05 2.70 -11.32
N ILE A 119 12.94 3.63 -10.36
CA ILE A 119 13.10 5.06 -10.60
C ILE A 119 13.86 5.75 -9.45
N ASP A 120 14.51 6.88 -9.76
CA ASP A 120 15.16 7.75 -8.77
C ASP A 120 14.14 8.78 -8.25
N THR A 121 13.42 8.41 -7.19
CA THR A 121 12.50 9.28 -6.45
C THR A 121 12.32 8.78 -5.02
N ASP A 122 11.95 9.64 -4.11
CA ASP A 122 11.87 9.38 -2.66
C ASP A 122 10.46 9.49 -2.09
N ILE A 123 9.43 9.64 -2.96
CA ILE A 123 8.04 9.81 -2.55
C ILE A 123 7.07 8.83 -3.23
N HIS A 124 5.85 8.75 -2.68
CA HIS A 124 4.68 8.04 -3.19
C HIS A 124 4.92 6.54 -3.40
N TRP A 125 5.26 5.84 -2.34
CA TRP A 125 5.53 4.39 -2.39
C TRP A 125 4.26 3.53 -2.40
N GLY A 126 3.13 4.05 -1.89
CA GLY A 126 1.94 3.25 -1.62
C GLY A 126 2.22 2.22 -0.53
N SER A 127 2.38 0.96 -0.92
CA SER A 127 2.97 -0.16 -0.17
C SER A 127 2.05 -0.89 0.83
N ARG A 128 0.79 -0.49 1.02
CA ARG A 128 -0.12 -1.20 1.93
C ARG A 128 -0.53 -2.55 1.37
N LEU A 129 -0.63 -3.55 2.25
CA LEU A 129 -0.94 -4.95 1.95
C LEU A 129 -2.30 -5.35 2.54
N ALA A 130 -3.03 -6.22 1.85
CA ALA A 130 -4.22 -6.88 2.36
C ALA A 130 -4.39 -8.26 1.71
N VAL A 131 -4.95 -9.24 2.44
CA VAL A 131 -5.32 -10.54 1.89
C VAL A 131 -6.84 -10.65 1.86
N LYS A 132 -7.38 -11.02 0.69
CA LYS A 132 -8.79 -11.34 0.47
C LYS A 132 -8.91 -12.56 -0.42
N ASP A 133 -9.73 -13.54 -0.02
CA ASP A 133 -10.05 -14.73 -0.83
C ASP A 133 -8.78 -15.45 -1.37
N ASN A 134 -7.77 -15.62 -0.53
CA ASN A 134 -6.45 -16.17 -0.86
C ASN A 134 -5.64 -15.40 -1.92
N TYR A 135 -5.95 -14.13 -2.13
CA TYR A 135 -5.15 -13.23 -2.94
C TYR A 135 -4.51 -12.13 -2.10
N LEU A 136 -3.25 -11.85 -2.38
CA LEU A 136 -2.54 -10.71 -1.84
C LEU A 136 -2.80 -9.49 -2.72
N PHE A 137 -3.37 -8.45 -2.14
CA PHE A 137 -3.48 -7.12 -2.74
C PHE A 137 -2.38 -6.22 -2.19
N ALA A 138 -1.80 -5.40 -3.06
CA ALA A 138 -0.84 -4.40 -2.63
C ALA A 138 -1.00 -3.10 -3.42
N SER A 139 -0.77 -1.97 -2.77
CA SER A 139 -0.76 -0.67 -3.42
C SER A 139 0.65 -0.28 -3.85
N VAL A 140 0.76 0.27 -5.06
CA VAL A 140 1.99 0.89 -5.58
C VAL A 140 1.68 2.35 -5.88
N GLY A 141 2.43 3.26 -5.28
CA GLY A 141 2.28 4.69 -5.54
C GLY A 141 2.82 5.10 -6.92
N GLU A 142 2.41 6.27 -7.40
CA GLU A 142 2.80 6.73 -8.74
C GLU A 142 4.22 7.34 -8.80
N ARG A 143 4.91 7.40 -7.67
CA ARG A 143 6.32 7.75 -7.58
C ARG A 143 6.68 9.12 -8.21
N ALA A 144 5.79 10.12 -8.09
CA ALA A 144 5.88 11.44 -8.74
C ALA A 144 5.92 11.38 -10.27
N GLN A 145 5.40 10.31 -10.88
CA GLN A 145 5.33 10.16 -12.34
C GLN A 145 3.98 10.60 -12.93
N GLY A 146 3.07 11.08 -12.09
CA GLY A 146 1.82 11.70 -12.50
C GLY A 146 1.02 10.88 -13.50
N MET A 147 1.04 11.28 -14.77
CA MET A 147 0.28 10.63 -15.85
C MET A 147 0.68 9.17 -16.11
N ALA A 148 1.85 8.72 -15.65
CA ALA A 148 2.22 7.31 -15.77
C ALA A 148 1.27 6.37 -14.99
N ALA A 149 0.50 6.90 -14.02
CA ALA A 149 -0.58 6.17 -13.36
C ALA A 149 -1.76 5.79 -14.29
N GLN A 150 -1.79 6.33 -15.50
CA GLN A 150 -2.77 5.97 -16.55
C GLN A 150 -2.23 4.98 -17.56
N ASP A 151 -0.94 4.66 -17.50
CA ASP A 151 -0.30 3.71 -18.39
C ASP A 151 -0.14 2.34 -17.71
N PRO A 152 -0.95 1.34 -18.03
CA PRO A 152 -0.94 0.04 -17.38
C PRO A 152 0.22 -0.86 -17.84
N THR A 153 1.14 -0.36 -18.64
CA THR A 153 2.39 -1.07 -19.02
C THR A 153 3.52 -0.86 -18.00
N ASN A 154 3.22 -0.16 -16.91
CA ASN A 154 4.07 0.03 -15.75
C ASN A 154 3.25 -0.09 -14.45
N HIS A 155 3.92 -0.15 -13.28
CA HIS A 155 3.23 -0.31 -12.00
C HIS A 155 2.97 1.00 -11.25
N PHE A 156 3.23 2.16 -11.84
CA PHE A 156 3.01 3.43 -11.17
C PHE A 156 1.52 3.72 -10.93
N GLY A 157 1.16 4.01 -9.68
CA GLY A 157 -0.21 4.36 -9.33
C GLY A 157 -1.21 3.22 -9.53
N THR A 158 -0.87 2.02 -9.08
CA THR A 158 -1.68 0.82 -9.27
C THR A 158 -2.02 0.10 -7.96
N ILE A 159 -3.06 -0.70 -8.00
CA ILE A 159 -3.29 -1.80 -7.06
C ILE A 159 -2.98 -3.09 -7.81
N ILE A 160 -2.06 -3.88 -7.28
CA ILE A 160 -1.73 -5.21 -7.82
C ILE A 160 -2.46 -6.30 -7.04
N ARG A 161 -2.65 -7.46 -7.69
CA ARG A 161 -3.18 -8.67 -7.07
C ARG A 161 -2.34 -9.88 -7.47
N LEU A 162 -1.87 -10.62 -6.47
CA LEU A 162 -1.07 -11.83 -6.61
C LEU A 162 -1.74 -13.00 -5.89
N ASN A 163 -1.39 -14.22 -6.27
CA ASN A 163 -1.55 -15.37 -5.39
C ASN A 163 -0.62 -15.21 -4.17
N LEU A 164 -0.88 -15.94 -3.10
CA LEU A 164 -0.10 -15.84 -1.85
C LEU A 164 1.38 -16.25 -2.02
N ASP A 165 1.70 -17.03 -3.05
CA ASP A 165 3.07 -17.41 -3.40
C ASP A 165 3.79 -16.42 -4.33
N GLY A 166 3.10 -15.34 -4.75
CA GLY A 166 3.59 -14.32 -5.67
C GLY A 166 3.31 -14.60 -7.14
N SER A 167 2.73 -15.75 -7.49
CA SER A 167 2.30 -16.03 -8.86
C SER A 167 1.09 -15.17 -9.26
N ILE A 168 0.84 -15.06 -10.56
CA ILE A 168 -0.20 -14.20 -11.11
C ILE A 168 -1.53 -14.95 -11.18
N PRO A 169 -2.62 -14.41 -10.59
CA PRO A 169 -3.95 -14.98 -10.72
C PRO A 169 -4.45 -14.91 -12.18
N GLU A 170 -4.90 -16.05 -12.73
CA GLU A 170 -5.42 -16.13 -14.11
C GLU A 170 -6.62 -15.20 -14.36
N SER A 171 -7.33 -14.84 -13.31
CA SER A 171 -8.49 -13.95 -13.35
C SER A 171 -8.15 -12.46 -13.29
N ASN A 172 -6.86 -12.07 -13.30
CA ASN A 172 -6.48 -10.65 -13.33
C ASN A 172 -6.88 -9.97 -14.64
N PRO A 173 -7.14 -8.64 -14.62
CA PRO A 173 -7.53 -7.88 -15.82
C PRO A 173 -6.59 -8.08 -17.00
N GLY A 174 -5.27 -8.00 -16.79
CA GLY A 174 -4.27 -8.15 -17.85
C GLY A 174 -4.30 -9.51 -18.57
N LEU A 175 -4.84 -10.55 -17.94
CA LEU A 175 -5.02 -11.87 -18.54
C LEU A 175 -6.43 -12.11 -19.11
N THR A 176 -7.38 -11.24 -18.82
CA THR A 176 -8.78 -11.44 -19.18
C THR A 176 -9.35 -10.31 -20.05
N THR A 177 -9.63 -9.17 -19.48
CA THR A 177 -10.41 -8.06 -20.09
C THR A 177 -9.54 -6.92 -20.62
N ASN A 178 -8.37 -6.69 -20.02
CA ASN A 178 -7.48 -5.56 -20.29
C ASN A 178 -6.09 -6.08 -20.70
N LYS A 179 -6.01 -6.76 -21.85
CA LYS A 179 -4.85 -7.53 -22.28
C LYS A 179 -3.57 -6.72 -22.56
N ASP A 180 -3.66 -5.41 -22.59
CA ASP A 180 -2.57 -4.45 -22.65
C ASP A 180 -1.98 -4.10 -21.29
N TRP A 181 -2.65 -4.53 -20.19
CA TRP A 181 -2.17 -4.30 -18.83
C TRP A 181 -1.10 -5.32 -18.43
N LEU A 182 -0.15 -4.90 -17.58
CA LEU A 182 0.71 -5.85 -16.90
C LEU A 182 -0.14 -6.85 -16.08
N PRO A 183 0.24 -8.13 -16.08
CA PRO A 183 -0.63 -9.18 -15.56
C PRO A 183 -0.89 -9.11 -14.04
N GLU A 184 -0.03 -8.43 -13.29
CA GLU A 184 -0.19 -8.21 -11.85
C GLU A 184 -1.23 -7.13 -11.52
N ILE A 185 -1.47 -6.22 -12.45
CA ILE A 185 -2.31 -5.04 -12.20
C ILE A 185 -3.78 -5.45 -12.06
N TYR A 186 -4.40 -5.00 -10.99
CA TYR A 186 -5.82 -5.19 -10.71
C TYR A 186 -6.64 -3.91 -10.94
N GLN A 187 -6.07 -2.74 -10.63
CA GLN A 187 -6.68 -1.42 -10.75
C GLN A 187 -5.59 -0.36 -10.96
N ILE A 188 -5.91 0.72 -11.70
CA ILE A 188 -4.99 1.82 -12.01
C ILE A 188 -5.52 3.17 -11.51
N GLY A 189 -4.72 4.21 -11.69
CA GLY A 189 -5.13 5.60 -11.51
C GLY A 189 -5.19 6.07 -10.07
N VAL A 190 -4.37 5.52 -9.19
CA VAL A 190 -4.18 6.02 -7.83
C VAL A 190 -2.88 6.83 -7.71
N ARG A 191 -2.80 7.72 -6.72
CA ARG A 191 -1.61 8.55 -6.48
C ARG A 191 -0.67 7.89 -5.46
N ASN A 192 -1.09 7.80 -4.22
CA ASN A 192 -0.29 7.25 -3.13
C ASN A 192 -1.20 6.60 -2.07
N PRO A 193 -1.74 5.41 -2.31
CA PRO A 193 -2.59 4.73 -1.33
C PRO A 193 -1.74 4.17 -0.19
N GLN A 194 -1.94 4.68 1.03
CA GLN A 194 -1.23 4.22 2.23
C GLN A 194 -2.16 3.55 3.27
N GLY A 195 -3.45 3.49 3.00
CA GLY A 195 -4.41 2.67 3.74
C GLY A 195 -5.02 1.62 2.81
N MET A 196 -5.10 0.37 3.28
CA MET A 196 -5.81 -0.72 2.62
C MET A 196 -6.29 -1.71 3.66
N ALA A 197 -7.54 -2.12 3.58
CA ALA A 197 -8.10 -3.14 4.45
C ALA A 197 -9.24 -3.90 3.75
N VAL A 198 -9.48 -5.11 4.19
CA VAL A 198 -10.69 -5.87 3.84
C VAL A 198 -11.78 -5.51 4.83
N SER A 199 -12.93 -5.11 4.33
CA SER A 199 -14.10 -4.78 5.15
C SER A 199 -14.74 -6.06 5.70
N PRO A 200 -14.98 -6.16 7.01
CA PRO A 200 -15.66 -7.31 7.58
C PRO A 200 -17.17 -7.34 7.29
N ILE A 201 -17.71 -6.26 6.71
CA ILE A 201 -19.15 -6.12 6.44
C ILE A 201 -19.51 -6.76 5.10
N ASP A 202 -18.72 -6.51 4.06
CA ASP A 202 -19.02 -6.93 2.69
C ASP A 202 -17.88 -7.72 2.04
N ASN A 203 -16.82 -8.01 2.80
CA ASN A 203 -15.63 -8.73 2.33
C ASN A 203 -14.97 -8.08 1.10
N GLU A 204 -14.98 -6.74 1.01
CA GLU A 204 -14.36 -6.02 -0.11
C GLU A 204 -13.11 -5.25 0.34
N VAL A 205 -12.19 -5.04 -0.59
CA VAL A 205 -10.96 -4.28 -0.34
C VAL A 205 -11.23 -2.79 -0.50
N TYR A 206 -10.84 -2.01 0.48
CA TYR A 206 -10.93 -0.55 0.48
C TYR A 206 -9.57 0.08 0.65
N ILE A 207 -9.40 1.27 0.08
CA ILE A 207 -8.17 2.07 0.17
C ILE A 207 -8.46 3.48 0.66
N THR A 208 -7.48 4.07 1.34
CA THR A 208 -7.34 5.52 1.46
C THR A 208 -6.15 5.98 0.64
N ASN A 209 -6.34 7.06 -0.11
CA ASN A 209 -5.34 7.57 -1.05
C ASN A 209 -5.06 9.04 -0.81
N HIS A 210 -3.79 9.39 -0.74
CA HIS A 210 -3.37 10.79 -0.64
C HIS A 210 -3.57 11.53 -1.96
N GLY A 211 -4.39 12.58 -1.91
CA GLY A 211 -4.42 13.63 -2.92
C GLY A 211 -3.27 14.62 -2.74
N PRO A 212 -3.20 15.66 -3.60
CA PRO A 212 -2.30 16.80 -3.36
C PRO A 212 -2.93 17.78 -2.34
N LYS A 213 -3.16 19.03 -2.68
CA LYS A 213 -3.77 20.05 -1.80
C LYS A 213 -5.25 19.74 -1.45
N GLY A 214 -5.92 18.95 -2.29
CA GLY A 214 -7.27 18.42 -2.07
C GLY A 214 -7.42 17.08 -2.78
N GLY A 215 -8.44 16.30 -2.38
CA GLY A 215 -8.75 15.03 -3.03
C GLY A 215 -8.14 13.79 -2.41
N ASP A 216 -7.73 13.85 -1.14
CA ASP A 216 -7.63 12.64 -0.34
C ASP A 216 -8.96 11.90 -0.44
N PHE A 217 -8.92 10.58 -0.58
CA PHE A 217 -10.16 9.84 -0.72
C PHE A 217 -10.16 8.47 -0.05
N PHE A 218 -11.37 8.01 0.26
CA PHE A 218 -11.70 6.64 0.61
C PHE A 218 -12.48 6.00 -0.54
N GLY A 219 -12.06 4.81 -0.97
CA GLY A 219 -12.67 4.16 -2.11
C GLY A 219 -12.48 2.65 -2.12
N LYS A 220 -13.33 1.96 -2.93
CA LYS A 220 -13.31 0.52 -3.09
C LYS A 220 -12.35 0.09 -4.20
N VAL A 221 -11.59 -0.95 -3.97
CA VAL A 221 -10.77 -1.60 -5.02
C VAL A 221 -11.67 -2.44 -5.92
N SER A 222 -11.60 -2.22 -7.23
CA SER A 222 -12.45 -2.89 -8.20
C SER A 222 -11.66 -3.35 -9.41
N LYS A 223 -11.94 -4.58 -9.87
CA LYS A 223 -11.25 -5.21 -11.00
C LYS A 223 -11.33 -4.36 -12.27
N GLY A 224 -10.19 -4.08 -12.90
CA GLY A 224 -10.10 -3.37 -14.17
C GLY A 224 -10.51 -1.90 -14.12
N SER A 225 -10.64 -1.33 -12.93
CA SER A 225 -11.12 0.04 -12.75
C SER A 225 -9.98 1.07 -12.72
N ASN A 226 -10.36 2.36 -12.81
CA ASN A 226 -9.43 3.49 -12.86
C ASN A 226 -9.97 4.65 -12.03
N TYR A 227 -9.21 5.09 -11.02
CA TYR A 227 -9.52 6.29 -10.22
C TYR A 227 -9.12 7.60 -10.87
N GLY A 228 -8.37 7.55 -11.98
CA GLY A 228 -8.13 8.70 -12.86
C GLY A 228 -6.98 9.64 -12.45
N TRP A 229 -6.13 9.28 -11.51
CA TRP A 229 -4.92 10.05 -11.28
C TRP A 229 -3.99 9.95 -12.51
N MET A 230 -3.47 10.99 -13.16
CA MET A 230 -3.57 12.43 -12.85
C MET A 230 -4.48 13.17 -13.89
N LEU A 231 -5.46 12.46 -14.47
CA LEU A 231 -6.48 13.08 -15.34
C LEU A 231 -7.43 13.96 -14.51
N VAL A 232 -7.70 13.52 -13.28
CA VAL A 232 -8.51 14.22 -12.27
C VAL A 232 -7.84 14.09 -10.90
N ALA A 233 -8.09 15.05 -10.01
CA ALA A 233 -7.56 15.07 -8.65
C ALA A 233 -8.65 15.09 -7.57
N TRP A 234 -9.87 14.71 -7.91
CA TRP A 234 -11.03 14.61 -6.99
C TRP A 234 -11.30 15.86 -6.14
N GLY A 235 -10.76 17.00 -6.49
CA GLY A 235 -11.05 18.24 -5.76
C GLY A 235 -10.00 19.28 -5.87
N GLY A 236 -9.07 19.12 -6.77
CA GLY A 236 -8.32 20.25 -6.77
C GLY A 236 -7.09 20.50 -7.56
N THR A 237 -6.32 21.29 -6.91
CA THR A 237 -5.08 21.86 -7.39
C THR A 237 -3.92 21.11 -6.75
N ASP A 238 -2.77 21.26 -7.36
CA ASP A 238 -1.50 20.86 -6.74
C ASP A 238 -1.12 21.86 -5.61
N TYR A 239 -0.06 21.55 -4.89
CA TYR A 239 0.40 22.35 -3.74
C TYR A 239 0.75 23.80 -4.10
N ASP A 240 1.23 24.06 -5.30
CA ASP A 240 1.52 25.39 -5.84
C ASP A 240 0.27 26.14 -6.37
N GLY A 241 -0.90 25.47 -6.34
CA GLY A 241 -2.15 26.02 -6.86
C GLY A 241 -2.41 25.74 -8.33
N SER A 242 -1.53 25.04 -9.03
CA SER A 242 -1.74 24.64 -10.42
C SER A 242 -2.91 23.67 -10.55
N ILE A 243 -3.59 23.73 -11.69
CA ILE A 243 -4.72 22.83 -11.99
C ILE A 243 -4.18 21.47 -12.40
N ILE A 244 -4.77 20.41 -11.85
CA ILE A 244 -4.46 19.03 -12.21
C ILE A 244 -5.43 18.56 -13.31
N GLY A 245 -4.86 17.96 -14.35
CA GLY A 245 -5.61 17.58 -15.54
C GLY A 245 -6.25 18.80 -16.20
N ASP A 246 -7.55 18.74 -16.49
CA ASP A 246 -8.35 19.85 -16.99
C ASP A 246 -9.16 20.59 -15.90
N GLY A 247 -8.89 20.29 -14.65
CA GLY A 247 -9.63 20.83 -13.51
C GLY A 247 -10.94 20.13 -13.19
N SER A 248 -11.32 19.12 -13.97
CA SER A 248 -12.54 18.35 -13.70
C SER A 248 -12.38 17.52 -12.42
N ALA A 249 -13.41 17.50 -11.58
CA ALA A 249 -13.44 16.63 -10.42
C ALA A 249 -13.67 15.16 -10.78
N TRP A 250 -14.22 14.87 -11.95
CA TRP A 250 -14.50 13.53 -12.42
C TRP A 250 -14.69 13.52 -13.95
N LYS A 251 -14.43 12.38 -14.58
CA LYS A 251 -14.68 12.12 -16.01
C LYS A 251 -15.42 10.79 -16.20
N PRO A 252 -16.23 10.65 -17.28
CA PRO A 252 -16.83 9.38 -17.66
C PRO A 252 -15.76 8.27 -17.79
N GLY A 253 -16.12 7.06 -17.35
CA GLY A 253 -15.21 5.91 -17.36
C GLY A 253 -14.32 5.78 -16.12
N LEU A 254 -14.26 6.80 -15.26
CA LEU A 254 -13.53 6.74 -13.99
C LEU A 254 -14.45 6.29 -12.84
N VAL A 255 -13.90 5.53 -11.91
CA VAL A 255 -14.59 5.16 -10.68
C VAL A 255 -14.59 6.33 -9.72
N LYS A 256 -15.75 6.63 -9.12
CA LYS A 256 -15.84 7.66 -8.09
C LYS A 256 -15.41 7.08 -6.73
N PRO A 257 -14.66 7.83 -5.92
CA PRO A 257 -14.47 7.48 -4.53
C PRO A 257 -15.80 7.52 -3.75
N ILE A 258 -15.86 6.76 -2.67
CA ILE A 258 -17.01 6.77 -1.75
C ILE A 258 -17.06 8.08 -1.00
N TYR A 259 -15.89 8.55 -0.57
CA TYR A 259 -15.73 9.84 0.10
C TYR A 259 -14.42 10.51 -0.29
N ARG A 260 -14.39 11.83 -0.29
CA ARG A 260 -13.20 12.64 -0.55
C ARG A 260 -13.14 13.84 0.38
N TRP A 261 -11.93 14.27 0.68
CA TRP A 261 -11.67 15.45 1.51
C TRP A 261 -11.10 16.59 0.69
N ILE A 262 -11.70 17.77 0.84
CA ILE A 262 -11.25 19.01 0.21
C ILE A 262 -11.36 20.12 1.26
N PRO A 263 -10.23 20.67 1.73
CA PRO A 263 -8.85 20.30 1.41
C PRO A 263 -8.49 18.88 1.87
N SER A 264 -7.34 18.38 1.44
CA SER A 264 -6.74 17.14 1.96
C SER A 264 -6.49 17.26 3.45
N ILE A 265 -6.63 16.13 4.17
CA ILE A 265 -6.51 16.07 5.64
C ILE A 265 -5.24 15.36 6.12
N ALA A 266 -4.44 14.81 5.19
CA ALA A 266 -3.21 14.08 5.49
C ALA A 266 -2.02 14.69 4.74
#